data_92c81a08726b09be520ecdbe3ea5f2e0
#
_entry.id   92c81a08726b09be520ecdbe3ea5f2e0
#
_cell.length_a   1.000
_cell.length_b   1.000
_cell.length_c   1.000
_cell.angle_alpha   90.00
_cell.angle_beta   90.00
_cell.angle_gamma   90.00
#
_symmetry.space_group_name_H-M   'P 1'
#
loop_
_entity.id
_entity.type
_entity.pdbx_description
1 polymer ?
#
loop_
_entity_poly.entity_id
_entity_poly.type
_entity_poly.pdbx_seq_one_letter_code
_entity_poly.pdbx_strand_id
1 'polypeptide(L)'
;MKILRILLFFAIFAAFLGPLGCAQQPVLPSTQEDFDLAVEAEKNYEDLIVGYAQLGAESEWRAANTISVKETAEQLGVELRFLDAQQKQQNQIEAVRKLIIQKVDIIGISPIVETGWDEVFQEAKDAGIPIILVDRRAAVPEDFYVSYLGSDFFEEGRKAARIMADLVDEKARIIELVGTIGSAPANDRYTGFREVLKEYPEMQIIDSQSGDFTRARGKEVMAAFLKKYGNQITAVYAHNDDMALGAIDAIEEYGLKPGEDIKIVSIDATRGAFEAMIAGKLNATVECNPLLGPQFFELALKVVNGKPIPKWVPSIESIFFPEDASEILPTRKY
;
A
#
# COMPACT_ATOMS: atom_id res chain seq x y z
N MET A 1 12.30 -67.95 19.08
CA MET A 1 12.86 -69.28 18.87
C MET A 1 14.11 -69.15 18.00
N LYS A 2 15.23 -69.73 18.47
CA LYS A 2 16.53 -69.98 17.83
C LYS A 2 17.42 -68.73 17.64
N ILE A 3 18.37 -68.36 18.51
CA ILE A 3 19.61 -69.03 19.01
C ILE A 3 20.50 -69.46 17.83
N LEU A 4 21.73 -68.86 17.64
CA LEU A 4 22.92 -69.53 18.14
C LEU A 4 24.22 -69.03 17.52
N ARG A 5 25.15 -68.55 18.35
CA ARG A 5 26.58 -68.92 18.51
C ARG A 5 27.58 -68.37 17.47
N ILE A 6 28.46 -67.52 17.90
CA ILE A 6 29.83 -67.70 18.51
C ILE A 6 30.78 -68.50 17.60
N LEU A 7 31.91 -67.89 17.26
CA LEU A 7 33.25 -68.54 17.43
C LEU A 7 34.36 -67.44 17.36
N LEU A 8 35.12 -67.44 18.42
CA LEU A 8 36.45 -66.84 18.64
C LEU A 8 37.51 -67.55 17.78
N PHE A 9 38.46 -66.77 17.22
CA PHE A 9 39.81 -67.31 16.96
C PHE A 9 40.86 -66.34 17.44
N PHE A 10 41.64 -66.81 18.44
CA PHE A 10 42.91 -66.25 18.88
C PHE A 10 44.02 -66.72 17.95
N ALA A 11 44.93 -65.84 17.55
CA ALA A 11 46.26 -66.19 17.13
C ALA A 11 47.24 -65.11 17.58
N ILE A 12 48.13 -65.55 18.40
CA ILE A 12 49.32 -64.88 18.93
C ILE A 12 50.45 -65.01 17.89
N PHE A 13 51.23 -63.97 17.61
CA PHE A 13 52.70 -64.01 17.61
C PHE A 13 53.37 -62.72 17.16
N ALA A 14 54.20 -62.30 17.98
CA ALA A 14 55.65 -62.00 18.02
C ALA A 14 56.01 -60.50 17.75
N ALA A 15 56.69 -60.03 18.75
CA ALA A 15 57.39 -58.76 18.83
C ALA A 15 58.56 -58.67 17.85
N PHE A 16 58.68 -57.48 17.19
CA PHE A 16 59.99 -57.04 16.72
C PHE A 16 60.22 -55.61 17.27
N LEU A 17 61.26 -55.50 18.07
CA LEU A 17 61.81 -54.22 18.53
C LEU A 17 62.68 -53.61 17.43
N GLY A 18 62.33 -52.46 16.97
CA GLY A 18 63.14 -51.61 16.13
C GLY A 18 63.03 -50.16 16.64
N PRO A 19 64.04 -49.28 16.42
CA PRO A 19 64.31 -48.13 17.26
C PRO A 19 63.39 -46.95 17.14
N LEU A 20 63.26 -46.23 18.27
CA LEU A 20 62.50 -44.96 18.41
C LEU A 20 62.89 -43.94 17.32
N GLY A 21 62.00 -43.74 16.38
CA GLY A 21 61.94 -42.50 15.58
C GLY A 21 60.88 -41.62 16.21
N CYS A 22 61.25 -40.40 16.62
CA CYS A 22 60.30 -39.36 17.03
C CYS A 22 59.39 -39.06 15.88
N ALA A 23 58.22 -39.65 15.87
CA ALA A 23 57.13 -39.20 15.02
C ALA A 23 56.50 -37.97 15.71
N GLN A 24 56.75 -36.79 15.14
CA GLN A 24 55.99 -35.61 15.45
C GLN A 24 54.50 -35.88 15.16
N GLN A 25 53.70 -35.84 16.19
CA GLN A 25 52.24 -35.80 16.04
C GLN A 25 51.88 -34.57 15.22
N PRO A 26 50.97 -34.66 14.23
CA PRO A 26 50.45 -33.47 13.59
C PRO A 26 49.73 -32.65 14.66
N VAL A 27 50.22 -31.47 14.91
CA VAL A 27 49.54 -30.45 15.69
C VAL A 27 48.30 -30.09 14.91
N LEU A 28 47.13 -30.54 15.37
CA LEU A 28 45.87 -30.02 14.94
C LEU A 28 45.86 -28.54 15.33
N PRO A 29 45.63 -27.61 14.41
CA PRO A 29 45.49 -26.21 14.78
C PRO A 29 44.22 -26.08 15.63
N SER A 30 44.42 -25.82 16.92
CA SER A 30 43.39 -25.33 17.81
C SER A 30 43.22 -23.82 17.54
N THR A 31 42.50 -23.47 16.51
CA THR A 31 42.03 -22.13 16.35
C THR A 31 40.53 -22.14 16.52
N GLN A 32 40.13 -21.84 17.74
CA GLN A 32 38.80 -21.39 18.13
C GLN A 32 38.53 -19.99 17.54
N GLU A 33 39.32 -19.54 16.57
CA GLU A 33 39.31 -18.16 16.01
C GLU A 33 38.66 -18.04 14.64
N ASP A 34 38.23 -19.14 13.99
CA ASP A 34 37.67 -19.07 12.62
C ASP A 34 36.16 -19.39 12.53
N PHE A 35 35.42 -19.27 13.62
CA PHE A 35 33.97 -19.36 13.64
C PHE A 35 33.27 -18.11 14.18
N ASP A 36 33.93 -16.97 14.18
CA ASP A 36 33.22 -15.67 14.12
C ASP A 36 32.73 -15.48 12.69
N LEU A 37 31.64 -16.22 12.34
CA LEU A 37 30.69 -15.68 11.40
C LEU A 37 30.33 -14.33 11.99
N ALA A 38 30.80 -13.27 11.37
CA ALA A 38 30.39 -11.93 11.70
C ALA A 38 28.87 -11.94 11.63
N VAL A 39 28.24 -12.06 12.78
CA VAL A 39 26.81 -11.75 12.90
C VAL A 39 26.80 -10.27 12.57
N GLU A 40 26.40 -9.92 11.34
CA GLU A 40 26.20 -8.53 10.99
C GLU A 40 25.33 -7.93 12.08
N ALA A 41 25.84 -6.90 12.74
CA ALA A 41 25.09 -6.23 13.80
C ALA A 41 23.75 -5.79 13.26
N GLU A 42 22.67 -6.04 14.00
CA GLU A 42 21.34 -5.58 13.58
C GLU A 42 21.41 -4.06 13.33
N LYS A 43 20.92 -3.63 12.16
CA LYS A 43 20.79 -2.21 11.82
C LYS A 43 19.75 -1.56 12.74
N ASN A 44 20.00 -0.31 13.11
CA ASN A 44 19.00 0.59 13.66
C ASN A 44 18.48 1.54 12.56
N TYR A 45 17.59 2.47 12.89
CA TYR A 45 17.01 3.38 11.89
C TYR A 45 18.06 4.30 11.25
N GLU A 46 19.06 4.76 11.99
CA GLU A 46 20.11 5.67 11.50
C GLU A 46 21.08 4.97 10.53
N ASP A 47 21.13 3.64 10.55
CA ASP A 47 21.94 2.83 9.63
C ASP A 47 21.20 2.50 8.31
N LEU A 48 19.90 2.82 8.22
CA LEU A 48 19.06 2.45 7.05
C LEU A 48 19.20 3.47 5.93
N ILE A 49 19.39 2.97 4.72
CA ILE A 49 19.24 3.70 3.47
C ILE A 49 18.00 3.20 2.77
N VAL A 50 16.93 3.97 2.83
CA VAL A 50 15.61 3.59 2.29
C VAL A 50 15.32 4.34 0.99
N GLY A 51 15.03 3.59 -0.08
CA GLY A 51 14.50 4.15 -1.32
C GLY A 51 12.97 4.26 -1.25
N TYR A 52 12.40 5.36 -1.75
CA TYR A 52 10.96 5.48 -1.90
C TYR A 52 10.60 6.05 -3.27
N ALA A 53 9.87 5.25 -4.07
CA ALA A 53 9.40 5.63 -5.40
C ALA A 53 7.94 6.06 -5.34
N GLN A 54 7.69 7.35 -5.10
CA GLN A 54 6.35 7.93 -5.05
C GLN A 54 5.80 8.13 -6.46
N LEU A 55 4.48 7.92 -6.63
CA LEU A 55 3.83 8.06 -7.94
C LEU A 55 3.65 9.52 -8.40
N GLY A 56 3.44 10.46 -7.47
CA GLY A 56 3.18 11.87 -7.75
C GLY A 56 2.54 12.59 -6.57
N ALA A 57 1.76 13.63 -6.86
CA ALA A 57 1.05 14.45 -5.88
C ALA A 57 -0.33 14.85 -6.44
N GLU A 58 -1.15 13.85 -6.83
CA GLU A 58 -2.41 14.02 -7.52
C GLU A 58 -3.57 14.49 -6.62
N SER A 59 -3.44 14.31 -5.29
CA SER A 59 -4.52 14.54 -4.33
C SER A 59 -3.98 15.07 -2.99
N GLU A 60 -4.86 15.62 -2.15
CA GLU A 60 -4.53 15.98 -0.75
C GLU A 60 -4.07 14.75 0.02
N TRP A 61 -4.74 13.61 -0.18
CA TRP A 61 -4.36 12.33 0.41
C TRP A 61 -2.91 11.96 0.06
N ARG A 62 -2.52 12.06 -1.22
CA ARG A 62 -1.17 11.72 -1.67
C ARG A 62 -0.11 12.67 -1.09
N ALA A 63 -0.44 13.95 -1.01
CA ALA A 63 0.44 14.93 -0.35
C ALA A 63 0.67 14.57 1.13
N ALA A 64 -0.37 14.21 1.86
CA ALA A 64 -0.28 13.77 3.25
C ALA A 64 0.52 12.47 3.41
N ASN A 65 0.34 11.50 2.50
CA ASN A 65 1.15 10.27 2.47
C ASN A 65 2.64 10.58 2.27
N THR A 66 2.97 11.46 1.33
CA THR A 66 4.35 11.90 1.08
C THR A 66 4.94 12.59 2.31
N ILE A 67 4.19 13.48 2.97
CA ILE A 67 4.61 14.15 4.20
C ILE A 67 4.87 13.13 5.30
N SER A 68 3.94 12.18 5.51
CA SER A 68 4.08 11.13 6.51
C SER A 68 5.38 10.32 6.34
N VAL A 69 5.69 9.93 5.10
CA VAL A 69 6.94 9.18 4.82
C VAL A 69 8.18 10.04 5.11
N LYS A 70 8.21 11.29 4.65
CA LYS A 70 9.37 12.17 4.82
C LYS A 70 9.60 12.56 6.27
N GLU A 71 8.56 13.00 6.98
CA GLU A 71 8.66 13.40 8.39
C GLU A 71 9.05 12.20 9.27
N THR A 72 8.51 11.01 9.01
CA THR A 72 8.92 9.81 9.76
C THR A 72 10.37 9.46 9.53
N ALA A 73 10.88 9.54 8.29
CA ALA A 73 12.29 9.32 8.00
C ALA A 73 13.18 10.30 8.76
N GLU A 74 12.83 11.59 8.75
CA GLU A 74 13.57 12.63 9.48
C GLU A 74 13.54 12.36 10.99
N GLN A 75 12.38 12.05 11.57
CA GLN A 75 12.24 11.77 13.01
C GLN A 75 13.04 10.55 13.48
N LEU A 76 13.18 9.54 12.60
CA LEU A 76 13.91 8.31 12.89
C LEU A 76 15.39 8.37 12.52
N GLY A 77 15.84 9.42 11.82
CA GLY A 77 17.22 9.55 11.33
C GLY A 77 17.55 8.66 10.13
N VAL A 78 16.54 8.15 9.42
CA VAL A 78 16.73 7.29 8.24
C VAL A 78 17.22 8.09 7.04
N GLU A 79 18.24 7.60 6.32
CA GLU A 79 18.62 8.16 5.02
C GLU A 79 17.56 7.81 3.97
N LEU A 80 16.63 8.73 3.70
CA LEU A 80 15.57 8.55 2.72
C LEU A 80 15.96 9.08 1.34
N ARG A 81 16.01 8.21 0.34
CA ARG A 81 16.17 8.53 -1.10
C ARG A 81 14.80 8.55 -1.78
N PHE A 82 14.15 9.71 -1.70
CA PHE A 82 12.79 9.90 -2.21
C PHE A 82 12.81 10.36 -3.67
N LEU A 83 12.09 9.65 -4.54
CA LEU A 83 11.95 9.97 -5.97
C LEU A 83 10.48 10.07 -6.33
N ASP A 84 10.10 11.17 -6.99
CA ASP A 84 8.74 11.45 -7.45
C ASP A 84 8.64 11.18 -8.95
N ALA A 85 7.70 10.31 -9.32
CA ALA A 85 7.49 9.91 -10.72
C ALA A 85 6.60 10.87 -11.52
N GLN A 86 6.04 11.92 -10.89
CA GLN A 86 5.19 12.90 -11.55
C GLN A 86 4.03 12.26 -12.34
N GLN A 87 3.42 11.24 -11.76
CA GLN A 87 2.30 10.45 -12.32
C GLN A 87 2.62 9.77 -13.67
N LYS A 88 3.88 9.46 -13.91
CA LYS A 88 4.32 8.73 -15.10
C LYS A 88 4.95 7.39 -14.71
N GLN A 89 4.35 6.28 -15.13
CA GLN A 89 4.87 4.95 -14.81
C GLN A 89 6.32 4.77 -15.27
N GLN A 90 6.68 5.28 -16.45
CA GLN A 90 8.04 5.18 -16.95
C GLN A 90 9.05 5.86 -16.00
N ASN A 91 8.71 7.04 -15.47
CA ASN A 91 9.54 7.73 -14.49
C ASN A 91 9.67 6.92 -13.19
N GLN A 92 8.58 6.23 -12.80
CA GLN A 92 8.60 5.42 -11.58
C GLN A 92 9.46 4.15 -11.74
N ILE A 93 9.41 3.52 -12.91
CA ILE A 93 10.32 2.42 -13.27
C ILE A 93 11.79 2.88 -13.24
N GLU A 94 12.08 4.04 -13.83
CA GLU A 94 13.43 4.64 -13.80
C GLU A 94 13.85 5.01 -12.37
N ALA A 95 12.92 5.48 -11.53
CA ALA A 95 13.18 5.73 -10.12
C ALA A 95 13.60 4.46 -9.37
N VAL A 96 12.90 3.33 -9.57
CA VAL A 96 13.26 2.05 -8.96
C VAL A 96 14.65 1.61 -9.43
N ARG A 97 14.95 1.66 -10.74
CA ARG A 97 16.28 1.34 -11.28
C ARG A 97 17.39 2.21 -10.66
N LYS A 98 17.11 3.51 -10.49
CA LYS A 98 18.05 4.43 -9.84
C LYS A 98 18.30 4.05 -8.38
N LEU A 99 17.27 3.65 -7.63
CA LEU A 99 17.41 3.19 -6.25
C LEU A 99 18.21 1.88 -6.18
N ILE A 100 18.02 0.95 -7.12
CA ILE A 100 18.83 -0.27 -7.24
C ILE A 100 20.31 0.08 -7.44
N ILE A 101 20.63 0.98 -8.39
CA ILE A 101 22.00 1.44 -8.65
C ILE A 101 22.62 2.09 -7.41
N GLN A 102 21.82 2.81 -6.64
CA GLN A 102 22.25 3.45 -5.40
C GLN A 102 22.41 2.47 -4.23
N LYS A 103 22.07 1.20 -4.41
CA LYS A 103 22.19 0.13 -3.41
C LYS A 103 21.50 0.48 -2.08
N VAL A 104 20.23 0.91 -2.17
CA VAL A 104 19.42 1.12 -0.97
C VAL A 104 19.16 -0.23 -0.28
N ASP A 105 18.93 -0.23 1.02
CA ASP A 105 18.66 -1.45 1.79
C ASP A 105 17.28 -2.05 1.47
N ILE A 106 16.32 -1.19 1.12
CA ILE A 106 14.93 -1.57 0.83
C ILE A 106 14.25 -0.49 0.00
N ILE A 107 13.29 -0.87 -0.83
CA ILE A 107 12.48 0.04 -1.64
C ILE A 107 11.03 0.01 -1.18
N GLY A 108 10.47 1.19 -0.84
CA GLY A 108 9.03 1.43 -0.77
C GLY A 108 8.52 1.97 -2.11
N ILE A 109 7.39 1.48 -2.57
CA ILE A 109 6.77 1.96 -3.81
C ILE A 109 5.26 1.99 -3.68
N SER A 110 4.64 3.08 -4.18
CA SER A 110 3.19 3.16 -4.46
C SER A 110 2.98 3.11 -5.97
N PRO A 111 2.69 1.94 -6.58
CA PRO A 111 2.59 1.81 -8.03
C PRO A 111 1.47 2.67 -8.63
N ILE A 112 1.74 3.36 -9.74
CA ILE A 112 0.74 4.18 -10.43
C ILE A 112 -0.43 3.31 -10.92
N VAL A 113 -0.10 2.19 -11.58
CA VAL A 113 -1.03 1.17 -12.07
C VAL A 113 -0.54 -0.22 -11.65
N GLU A 114 -1.41 -1.23 -11.74
CA GLU A 114 -1.06 -2.57 -11.25
C GLU A 114 -0.09 -3.34 -12.16
N THR A 115 -0.08 -3.07 -13.46
CA THR A 115 0.68 -3.88 -14.44
C THR A 115 1.97 -3.20 -14.92
N GLY A 116 2.88 -4.00 -15.50
CA GLY A 116 4.12 -3.52 -16.14
C GLY A 116 5.30 -3.35 -15.18
N TRP A 117 5.31 -4.07 -14.07
CA TRP A 117 6.34 -4.02 -13.03
C TRP A 117 7.29 -5.21 -13.02
N ASP A 118 6.95 -6.30 -13.74
CA ASP A 118 7.65 -7.58 -13.68
C ASP A 118 9.17 -7.44 -13.87
N GLU A 119 9.60 -6.70 -14.92
CA GLU A 119 11.01 -6.54 -15.23
C GLU A 119 11.77 -5.81 -14.11
N VAL A 120 11.30 -4.63 -13.70
CA VAL A 120 12.03 -3.82 -12.72
C VAL A 120 11.98 -4.42 -11.30
N PHE A 121 10.91 -5.17 -10.96
CA PHE A 121 10.86 -5.88 -9.68
C PHE A 121 11.77 -7.11 -9.69
N GLN A 122 11.90 -7.80 -10.85
CA GLN A 122 12.92 -8.84 -11.01
C GLN A 122 14.32 -8.26 -10.87
N GLU A 123 14.61 -7.08 -11.48
CA GLU A 123 15.90 -6.40 -11.33
C GLU A 123 16.23 -6.11 -9.84
N ALA A 124 15.24 -5.63 -9.05
CA ALA A 124 15.41 -5.40 -7.61
C ALA A 124 15.70 -6.69 -6.85
N LYS A 125 14.93 -7.75 -7.15
CA LYS A 125 15.12 -9.08 -6.56
C LYS A 125 16.49 -9.66 -6.87
N ASP A 126 16.97 -9.57 -8.12
CA ASP A 126 18.29 -10.03 -8.55
C ASP A 126 19.41 -9.24 -7.86
N ALA A 127 19.17 -7.97 -7.56
CA ALA A 127 20.08 -7.14 -6.78
C ALA A 127 20.02 -7.41 -5.25
N GLY A 128 19.12 -8.26 -4.78
CA GLY A 128 18.91 -8.57 -3.37
C GLY A 128 18.24 -7.44 -2.58
N ILE A 129 17.56 -6.50 -3.26
CA ILE A 129 16.89 -5.36 -2.63
C ILE A 129 15.39 -5.66 -2.47
N PRO A 130 14.89 -5.84 -1.24
CA PRO A 130 13.48 -6.12 -1.00
C PRO A 130 12.59 -4.92 -1.33
N ILE A 131 11.35 -5.22 -1.77
CA ILE A 131 10.32 -4.22 -2.07
C ILE A 131 9.17 -4.36 -1.07
N ILE A 132 8.72 -3.24 -0.50
CA ILE A 132 7.43 -3.11 0.17
C ILE A 132 6.49 -2.30 -0.73
N LEU A 133 5.35 -2.88 -1.06
CA LEU A 133 4.26 -2.14 -1.69
C LEU A 133 3.56 -1.29 -0.63
N VAL A 134 3.42 0.01 -0.88
CA VAL A 134 2.78 0.95 0.05
C VAL A 134 1.57 1.56 -0.62
N ASP A 135 0.42 1.56 0.05
CA ASP A 135 -0.85 2.03 -0.45
C ASP A 135 -1.37 1.20 -1.65
N ARG A 136 -0.71 1.24 -2.80
CA ARG A 136 -1.17 0.57 -4.01
C ARG A 136 -0.46 -0.76 -4.25
N ARG A 137 -1.21 -1.74 -4.77
CA ARG A 137 -0.66 -3.04 -5.17
C ARG A 137 -0.15 -3.02 -6.62
N ALA A 138 0.74 -3.98 -6.91
CA ALA A 138 1.16 -4.34 -8.26
C ALA A 138 0.73 -5.77 -8.57
N ALA A 139 0.32 -6.03 -9.81
CA ALA A 139 -0.04 -7.36 -10.30
C ALA A 139 1.23 -8.11 -10.76
N VAL A 140 2.02 -8.55 -9.79
CA VAL A 140 3.29 -9.28 -9.97
C VAL A 140 3.28 -10.55 -9.12
N PRO A 141 4.17 -11.54 -9.40
CA PRO A 141 4.36 -12.69 -8.53
C PRO A 141 4.61 -12.29 -7.07
N GLU A 142 4.05 -13.05 -6.13
CA GLU A 142 4.13 -12.73 -4.70
C GLU A 142 5.56 -12.69 -4.15
N ASP A 143 6.51 -13.37 -4.77
CA ASP A 143 7.92 -13.40 -4.40
C ASP A 143 8.73 -12.20 -4.92
N PHE A 144 8.08 -11.25 -5.61
CA PHE A 144 8.70 -10.01 -6.08
C PHE A 144 8.63 -8.85 -5.06
N TYR A 145 7.84 -9.01 -4.02
CA TYR A 145 7.77 -8.06 -2.92
C TYR A 145 7.64 -8.79 -1.58
N VAL A 146 8.08 -8.17 -0.50
CA VAL A 146 8.09 -8.82 0.82
C VAL A 146 6.81 -8.58 1.62
N SER A 147 6.17 -7.42 1.44
CA SER A 147 4.91 -7.07 2.11
C SER A 147 4.13 -6.03 1.31
N TYR A 148 2.84 -5.99 1.53
CA TYR A 148 1.94 -4.91 1.15
C TYR A 148 1.43 -4.20 2.41
N LEU A 149 1.58 -2.89 2.49
CA LEU A 149 1.05 -2.02 3.55
C LEU A 149 -0.02 -1.12 2.94
N GLY A 150 -1.27 -1.26 3.31
CA GLY A 150 -2.35 -0.44 2.78
C GLY A 150 -3.74 -1.01 3.02
N SER A 151 -4.73 -0.27 2.52
CA SER A 151 -6.16 -0.48 2.72
C SER A 151 -6.71 -1.70 1.97
N ASP A 152 -7.87 -2.16 2.41
CA ASP A 152 -8.76 -3.03 1.65
C ASP A 152 -9.69 -2.19 0.77
N PHE A 153 -9.21 -1.80 -0.40
CA PHE A 153 -9.96 -0.96 -1.33
C PHE A 153 -11.27 -1.59 -1.81
N PHE A 154 -11.33 -2.93 -1.82
CA PHE A 154 -12.55 -3.64 -2.18
C PHE A 154 -13.62 -3.45 -1.08
N GLU A 155 -13.23 -3.57 0.19
CA GLU A 155 -14.13 -3.32 1.31
C GLU A 155 -14.50 -1.84 1.46
N GLU A 156 -13.60 -0.90 1.12
CA GLU A 156 -13.96 0.53 1.04
C GLU A 156 -15.10 0.77 0.04
N GLY A 157 -15.01 0.17 -1.16
CA GLY A 157 -16.08 0.24 -2.16
C GLY A 157 -17.39 -0.35 -1.67
N ARG A 158 -17.36 -1.50 -0.97
CA ARG A 158 -18.53 -2.11 -0.34
C ARG A 158 -19.15 -1.22 0.73
N LYS A 159 -18.33 -0.64 1.61
CA LYS A 159 -18.79 0.30 2.64
C LYS A 159 -19.50 1.51 2.02
N ALA A 160 -18.87 2.11 0.99
CA ALA A 160 -19.46 3.24 0.27
C ALA A 160 -20.82 2.90 -0.36
N ALA A 161 -20.99 1.70 -0.92
CA ALA A 161 -22.25 1.27 -1.51
C ALA A 161 -23.35 1.06 -0.46
N ARG A 162 -23.05 0.45 0.68
CA ARG A 162 -24.01 0.26 1.78
C ARG A 162 -24.45 1.61 2.34
N ILE A 163 -23.50 2.53 2.58
CA ILE A 163 -23.81 3.89 3.02
C ILE A 163 -24.71 4.58 2.00
N MET A 164 -24.39 4.47 0.72
CA MET A 164 -25.21 5.06 -0.35
C MET A 164 -26.63 4.50 -0.33
N ALA A 165 -26.79 3.18 -0.15
CA ALA A 165 -28.12 2.53 -0.09
C ALA A 165 -28.98 3.11 1.05
N ASP A 166 -28.40 3.26 2.24
CA ASP A 166 -29.08 3.85 3.39
C ASP A 166 -29.47 5.33 3.15
N LEU A 167 -28.61 6.11 2.47
CA LEU A 167 -28.82 7.54 2.20
C LEU A 167 -29.91 7.82 1.17
N VAL A 168 -30.19 6.86 0.27
CA VAL A 168 -31.10 7.05 -0.88
C VAL A 168 -32.33 6.13 -0.81
N ASP A 169 -32.61 5.51 0.33
CA ASP A 169 -33.70 4.53 0.51
C ASP A 169 -33.66 3.46 -0.60
N GLU A 170 -32.46 2.92 -0.89
CA GLU A 170 -32.19 1.85 -1.87
C GLU A 170 -32.55 2.19 -3.33
N LYS A 171 -32.73 3.48 -3.65
CA LYS A 171 -33.13 3.93 -4.99
C LYS A 171 -32.36 5.15 -5.44
N ALA A 172 -31.53 5.01 -6.48
CA ALA A 172 -30.74 6.09 -7.01
C ALA A 172 -30.36 5.93 -8.48
N ARG A 173 -30.10 7.10 -9.13
CA ARG A 173 -29.39 7.22 -10.40
C ARG A 173 -28.02 7.81 -10.10
N ILE A 174 -27.04 6.93 -10.06
CA ILE A 174 -25.70 7.20 -9.54
C ILE A 174 -24.76 7.57 -10.67
N ILE A 175 -24.02 8.65 -10.52
CA ILE A 175 -22.79 8.93 -11.26
C ILE A 175 -21.60 8.42 -10.47
N GLU A 176 -20.68 7.74 -11.15
CA GLU A 176 -19.45 7.27 -10.56
C GLU A 176 -18.24 8.04 -11.11
N LEU A 177 -17.47 8.64 -10.21
CA LEU A 177 -16.19 9.28 -10.51
C LEU A 177 -15.07 8.31 -10.13
N VAL A 178 -14.50 7.68 -11.15
CA VAL A 178 -13.46 6.63 -10.97
C VAL A 178 -12.09 7.29 -10.81
N GLY A 179 -11.21 6.67 -10.03
CA GLY A 179 -9.81 7.10 -9.91
C GLY A 179 -8.98 6.82 -11.17
N THR A 180 -7.66 6.81 -11.02
CA THR A 180 -6.73 6.52 -12.12
C THR A 180 -6.96 5.11 -12.66
N ILE A 181 -7.29 5.00 -13.93
CA ILE A 181 -7.58 3.72 -14.59
C ILE A 181 -6.39 2.78 -14.47
N GLY A 182 -6.66 1.53 -14.08
CA GLY A 182 -5.65 0.48 -13.90
C GLY A 182 -4.90 0.52 -12.58
N SER A 183 -5.19 1.47 -11.69
CA SER A 183 -4.68 1.46 -10.32
C SER A 183 -5.48 0.52 -9.43
N ALA A 184 -4.83 -0.11 -8.44
CA ALA A 184 -5.49 -1.02 -7.50
C ALA A 184 -6.70 -0.37 -6.79
N PRO A 185 -6.59 0.85 -6.20
CA PRO A 185 -7.76 1.47 -5.55
C PRO A 185 -8.92 1.75 -6.52
N ALA A 186 -8.65 2.15 -7.78
CA ALA A 186 -9.73 2.37 -8.73
C ALA A 186 -10.43 1.06 -9.11
N ASN A 187 -9.68 -0.01 -9.37
CA ASN A 187 -10.22 -1.30 -9.78
C ASN A 187 -11.05 -1.95 -8.66
N ASP A 188 -10.53 -1.94 -7.43
CA ASP A 188 -11.16 -2.60 -6.30
C ASP A 188 -12.38 -1.83 -5.78
N ARG A 189 -12.28 -0.50 -5.63
CA ARG A 189 -13.42 0.36 -5.25
C ARG A 189 -14.56 0.25 -6.25
N TYR A 190 -14.23 0.22 -7.56
CA TYR A 190 -15.19 -0.03 -8.63
C TYR A 190 -15.88 -1.38 -8.46
N THR A 191 -15.12 -2.43 -8.19
CA THR A 191 -15.65 -3.81 -8.09
C THR A 191 -16.44 -3.99 -6.80
N GLY A 192 -15.93 -3.52 -5.66
CA GLY A 192 -16.57 -3.63 -4.35
C GLY A 192 -17.92 -2.90 -4.29
N PHE A 193 -18.00 -1.69 -4.85
CA PHE A 193 -19.24 -0.93 -4.92
C PHE A 193 -20.32 -1.68 -5.73
N ARG A 194 -19.97 -2.18 -6.92
CA ARG A 194 -20.87 -2.91 -7.80
C ARG A 194 -21.28 -4.27 -7.24
N GLU A 195 -20.48 -4.89 -6.39
CA GLU A 195 -20.86 -6.14 -5.77
C GLU A 195 -22.07 -5.95 -4.87
N VAL A 196 -22.05 -4.92 -4.03
CA VAL A 196 -23.17 -4.59 -3.12
C VAL A 196 -24.40 -4.10 -3.88
N LEU A 197 -24.22 -3.35 -4.98
CA LEU A 197 -25.35 -2.89 -5.80
C LEU A 197 -26.22 -4.03 -6.37
N LYS A 198 -25.70 -5.26 -6.44
CA LYS A 198 -26.52 -6.41 -6.87
C LYS A 198 -27.67 -6.70 -5.91
N GLU A 199 -27.57 -6.28 -4.66
CA GLU A 199 -28.58 -6.41 -3.63
C GLU A 199 -29.66 -5.32 -3.74
N TYR A 200 -29.39 -4.22 -4.48
CA TYR A 200 -30.22 -3.03 -4.58
C TYR A 200 -30.59 -2.70 -6.05
N PRO A 201 -31.54 -3.41 -6.68
CA PRO A 201 -31.79 -3.30 -8.13
C PRO A 201 -32.31 -1.93 -8.60
N GLU A 202 -32.83 -1.09 -7.69
CA GLU A 202 -33.24 0.28 -8.01
C GLU A 202 -32.11 1.30 -7.88
N MET A 203 -30.94 0.91 -7.41
CA MET A 203 -29.71 1.70 -7.44
C MET A 203 -28.93 1.45 -8.73
N GLN A 204 -28.89 2.40 -9.63
CA GLN A 204 -28.29 2.23 -10.95
C GLN A 204 -27.16 3.22 -11.19
N ILE A 205 -25.97 2.72 -11.49
CA ILE A 205 -24.91 3.56 -12.05
C ILE A 205 -25.30 3.89 -13.50
N ILE A 206 -25.67 5.15 -13.75
CA ILE A 206 -26.14 5.60 -15.07
C ILE A 206 -24.99 6.04 -15.99
N ASP A 207 -23.88 6.44 -15.41
CA ASP A 207 -22.62 6.69 -16.12
C ASP A 207 -21.42 6.64 -15.16
N SER A 208 -20.21 6.41 -15.73
CA SER A 208 -18.98 6.25 -14.99
C SER A 208 -17.81 6.76 -15.82
N GLN A 209 -16.96 7.62 -15.24
CA GLN A 209 -15.78 8.15 -15.91
C GLN A 209 -14.67 8.45 -14.93
N SER A 210 -13.41 8.30 -15.38
CA SER A 210 -12.25 8.65 -14.57
C SER A 210 -12.09 10.16 -14.39
N GLY A 211 -11.88 10.56 -13.14
CA GLY A 211 -11.40 11.88 -12.74
C GLY A 211 -9.96 11.84 -12.22
N ASP A 212 -9.24 10.72 -12.43
CA ASP A 212 -7.81 10.53 -12.13
C ASP A 212 -7.42 10.90 -10.69
N PHE A 213 -8.33 10.75 -9.73
CA PHE A 213 -8.19 11.14 -8.32
C PHE A 213 -7.95 12.65 -8.11
N THR A 214 -8.13 13.51 -9.12
CA THR A 214 -7.89 14.93 -8.99
C THR A 214 -9.17 15.75 -8.87
N ARG A 215 -9.16 16.81 -8.06
CA ARG A 215 -10.30 17.74 -7.91
C ARG A 215 -10.72 18.37 -9.23
N ALA A 216 -9.73 18.83 -10.01
CA ALA A 216 -10.01 19.49 -11.29
C ALA A 216 -10.72 18.58 -12.30
N ARG A 217 -10.26 17.31 -12.43
CA ARG A 217 -10.90 16.35 -13.32
C ARG A 217 -12.24 15.88 -12.77
N GLY A 218 -12.38 15.70 -11.47
CA GLY A 218 -13.66 15.41 -10.82
C GLY A 218 -14.71 16.46 -11.17
N LYS A 219 -14.35 17.75 -11.07
CA LYS A 219 -15.21 18.87 -11.47
C LYS A 219 -15.58 18.83 -12.94
N GLU A 220 -14.60 18.68 -13.82
CA GLU A 220 -14.82 18.63 -15.28
C GLU A 220 -15.77 17.49 -15.67
N VAL A 221 -15.52 16.28 -15.15
CA VAL A 221 -16.33 15.09 -15.43
C VAL A 221 -17.75 15.26 -14.90
N MET A 222 -17.91 15.75 -13.67
CA MET A 222 -19.24 15.99 -13.09
C MET A 222 -20.01 17.05 -13.86
N ALA A 223 -19.38 18.15 -14.28
CA ALA A 223 -20.00 19.17 -15.11
C ALA A 223 -20.51 18.60 -16.45
N ALA A 224 -19.74 17.71 -17.08
CA ALA A 224 -20.17 17.00 -18.29
C ALA A 224 -21.39 16.12 -18.05
N PHE A 225 -21.43 15.37 -16.93
CA PHE A 225 -22.56 14.56 -16.56
C PHE A 225 -23.82 15.38 -16.22
N LEU A 226 -23.67 16.50 -15.52
CA LEU A 226 -24.76 17.41 -15.25
C LEU A 226 -25.37 17.99 -16.54
N LYS A 227 -24.53 18.36 -17.51
CA LYS A 227 -24.99 18.77 -18.83
C LYS A 227 -25.76 17.67 -19.59
N LYS A 228 -25.38 16.39 -19.41
CA LYS A 228 -25.98 15.25 -20.10
C LYS A 228 -27.27 14.75 -19.43
N TYR A 229 -27.29 14.70 -18.13
CA TYR A 229 -28.34 14.04 -17.34
C TYR A 229 -29.18 15.01 -16.49
N GLY A 230 -28.65 16.18 -16.12
CA GLY A 230 -29.32 17.18 -15.29
C GLY A 230 -29.88 16.59 -14.00
N ASN A 231 -31.12 16.94 -13.69
CA ASN A 231 -31.83 16.49 -12.47
C ASN A 231 -32.13 14.98 -12.42
N GLN A 232 -31.72 14.21 -13.42
CA GLN A 232 -31.85 12.76 -13.34
C GLN A 232 -30.78 12.14 -12.42
N ILE A 233 -29.69 12.86 -12.14
CA ILE A 233 -28.66 12.43 -11.20
C ILE A 233 -29.18 12.65 -9.78
N THR A 234 -29.21 11.60 -8.97
CA THR A 234 -29.65 11.67 -7.57
C THR A 234 -28.54 11.34 -6.58
N ALA A 235 -27.44 10.72 -7.06
CA ALA A 235 -26.31 10.41 -6.22
C ALA A 235 -24.99 10.44 -7.00
N VAL A 236 -23.88 10.67 -6.29
CA VAL A 236 -22.50 10.57 -6.76
C VAL A 236 -21.73 9.66 -5.84
N TYR A 237 -21.08 8.65 -6.41
CA TYR A 237 -20.02 7.90 -5.79
C TYR A 237 -18.68 8.36 -6.35
N ALA A 238 -17.85 8.97 -5.53
CA ALA A 238 -16.50 9.39 -5.90
C ALA A 238 -15.47 8.48 -5.24
N HIS A 239 -14.53 7.95 -6.04
CA HIS A 239 -13.50 7.05 -5.53
C HIS A 239 -12.51 7.77 -4.59
N ASN A 240 -12.53 9.10 -4.51
CA ASN A 240 -11.83 9.85 -3.47
C ASN A 240 -12.49 11.21 -3.18
N ASP A 241 -12.05 11.83 -2.09
CA ASP A 241 -12.57 13.12 -1.64
C ASP A 241 -12.26 14.28 -2.60
N ASP A 242 -11.04 14.31 -3.17
CA ASP A 242 -10.67 15.35 -4.13
C ASP A 242 -11.66 15.44 -5.31
N MET A 243 -12.01 14.28 -5.90
CA MET A 243 -13.02 14.25 -6.96
C MET A 243 -14.42 14.61 -6.45
N ALA A 244 -14.77 14.20 -5.22
CA ALA A 244 -16.04 14.59 -4.60
C ALA A 244 -16.14 16.11 -4.39
N LEU A 245 -15.07 16.75 -3.91
CA LEU A 245 -15.00 18.20 -3.76
C LEU A 245 -15.11 18.91 -5.14
N GLY A 246 -14.49 18.35 -6.16
CA GLY A 246 -14.66 18.83 -7.54
C GLY A 246 -16.10 18.68 -8.04
N ALA A 247 -16.76 17.56 -7.72
CA ALA A 247 -18.16 17.33 -8.05
C ALA A 247 -19.08 18.31 -7.32
N ILE A 248 -18.84 18.59 -6.05
CA ILE A 248 -19.55 19.61 -5.26
C ILE A 248 -19.49 20.97 -5.96
N ASP A 249 -18.29 21.42 -6.36
CA ASP A 249 -18.12 22.68 -7.09
C ASP A 249 -18.97 22.69 -8.38
N ALA A 250 -18.99 21.61 -9.16
CA ALA A 250 -19.76 21.52 -10.40
C ALA A 250 -21.28 21.50 -10.17
N ILE A 251 -21.75 20.82 -9.11
CA ILE A 251 -23.18 20.76 -8.74
C ILE A 251 -23.69 22.14 -8.34
N GLU A 252 -22.92 22.89 -7.54
CA GLU A 252 -23.26 24.26 -7.15
C GLU A 252 -23.30 25.21 -8.35
N GLU A 253 -22.31 25.14 -9.26
CA GLU A 253 -22.28 25.92 -10.49
C GLU A 253 -23.45 25.60 -11.43
N TYR A 254 -23.96 24.39 -11.41
CA TYR A 254 -25.14 23.98 -12.16
C TYR A 254 -26.44 24.50 -11.55
N GLY A 255 -26.42 24.94 -10.29
CA GLY A 255 -27.56 25.49 -9.54
C GLY A 255 -28.32 24.45 -8.72
N LEU A 256 -27.74 23.30 -8.48
CA LEU A 256 -28.25 22.26 -7.56
C LEU A 256 -27.51 22.30 -6.22
N LYS A 257 -28.08 21.70 -5.21
CA LYS A 257 -27.51 21.62 -3.85
C LYS A 257 -26.84 20.27 -3.63
N PRO A 258 -25.47 20.23 -3.57
CA PRO A 258 -24.78 19.01 -3.20
C PRO A 258 -25.15 18.60 -1.76
N GLY A 259 -25.25 17.29 -1.51
CA GLY A 259 -25.68 16.74 -0.22
C GLY A 259 -27.19 16.71 -0.01
N GLU A 260 -27.96 17.63 -0.64
CA GLU A 260 -29.43 17.68 -0.58
C GLU A 260 -30.07 17.09 -1.85
N ASP A 261 -29.93 17.77 -2.98
CA ASP A 261 -30.52 17.36 -4.27
C ASP A 261 -29.79 16.16 -4.86
N ILE A 262 -28.49 16.05 -4.62
CA ILE A 262 -27.62 14.95 -5.06
C ILE A 262 -26.85 14.44 -3.84
N LYS A 263 -27.09 13.20 -3.43
CA LYS A 263 -26.33 12.56 -2.34
C LYS A 263 -24.92 12.21 -2.79
N ILE A 264 -23.93 12.44 -1.93
CA ILE A 264 -22.52 12.24 -2.28
C ILE A 264 -21.84 11.39 -1.21
N VAL A 265 -21.22 10.30 -1.65
CA VAL A 265 -20.34 9.44 -0.84
C VAL A 265 -18.97 9.40 -1.49
N SER A 266 -17.93 9.56 -0.68
CA SER A 266 -16.53 9.53 -1.12
C SER A 266 -15.67 8.63 -0.24
N ILE A 267 -14.39 8.58 -0.55
CA ILE A 267 -13.38 7.83 0.20
C ILE A 267 -12.18 8.76 0.42
N ASP A 268 -11.47 8.63 1.49
CA ASP A 268 -10.20 9.14 2.02
C ASP A 268 -10.34 9.73 3.42
N ALA A 269 -11.42 10.44 3.73
CA ALA A 269 -11.65 11.19 4.97
C ALA A 269 -10.59 12.32 5.17
N THR A 270 -10.35 13.13 4.13
CA THR A 270 -9.49 14.31 4.18
C THR A 270 -10.14 15.47 4.92
N ARG A 271 -9.36 16.46 5.34
CA ARG A 271 -9.89 17.67 5.98
C ARG A 271 -10.94 18.37 5.12
N GLY A 272 -10.70 18.44 3.79
CA GLY A 272 -11.66 19.01 2.83
C GLY A 272 -13.02 18.30 2.84
N ALA A 273 -13.02 16.96 3.00
CA ALA A 273 -14.27 16.19 3.14
C ALA A 273 -15.00 16.52 4.45
N PHE A 274 -14.30 16.64 5.56
CA PHE A 274 -14.91 17.06 6.83
C PHE A 274 -15.52 18.47 6.76
N GLU A 275 -14.82 19.41 6.13
CA GLU A 275 -15.33 20.76 5.89
C GLU A 275 -16.58 20.74 4.99
N ALA A 276 -16.61 19.89 3.96
CA ALA A 276 -17.78 19.71 3.10
C ALA A 276 -18.95 19.05 3.84
N MET A 277 -18.70 18.08 4.72
CA MET A 277 -19.72 17.48 5.58
C MET A 277 -20.33 18.49 6.54
N ILE A 278 -19.51 19.31 7.22
CA ILE A 278 -19.97 20.39 8.11
C ILE A 278 -20.83 21.39 7.34
N ALA A 279 -20.49 21.68 6.08
CA ALA A 279 -21.28 22.56 5.20
C ALA A 279 -22.56 21.90 4.64
N GLY A 280 -22.81 20.61 4.95
CA GLY A 280 -23.97 19.85 4.46
C GLY A 280 -23.88 19.45 2.98
N LYS A 281 -22.68 19.51 2.38
CA LYS A 281 -22.43 19.26 0.96
C LYS A 281 -21.94 17.86 0.62
N LEU A 282 -21.44 17.13 1.60
CA LEU A 282 -20.99 15.72 1.52
C LEU A 282 -21.74 14.91 2.57
N ASN A 283 -22.22 13.73 2.22
CA ASN A 283 -23.07 12.93 3.11
C ASN A 283 -22.29 11.88 3.90
N ALA A 284 -21.19 11.37 3.38
CA ALA A 284 -20.29 10.47 4.10
C ALA A 284 -18.96 10.33 3.38
N THR A 285 -17.91 9.97 4.13
CA THR A 285 -16.64 9.53 3.58
C THR A 285 -16.15 8.27 4.32
N VAL A 286 -15.63 7.30 3.56
CA VAL A 286 -14.95 6.11 4.06
C VAL A 286 -13.47 6.44 4.20
N GLU A 287 -12.87 6.19 5.34
CA GLU A 287 -11.46 6.49 5.54
C GLU A 287 -10.57 5.58 4.69
N CYS A 288 -9.55 6.16 4.06
CA CYS A 288 -8.34 5.56 3.55
C CYS A 288 -7.17 6.32 4.20
N ASN A 289 -6.41 5.69 5.08
CA ASN A 289 -5.45 6.42 5.92
C ASN A 289 -4.11 6.64 5.19
N PRO A 290 -3.67 7.90 4.94
CA PRO A 290 -2.39 8.20 4.27
C PRO A 290 -1.17 8.14 5.18
N LEU A 291 -1.34 8.09 6.52
CA LEU A 291 -0.25 8.21 7.47
C LEU A 291 0.51 6.88 7.65
N LEU A 292 1.03 6.35 6.56
CA LEU A 292 1.67 5.04 6.50
C LEU A 292 3.18 5.07 6.82
N GLY A 293 3.79 6.26 6.95
CA GLY A 293 5.22 6.41 7.22
C GLY A 293 5.73 5.60 8.41
N PRO A 294 5.15 5.74 9.61
CA PRO A 294 5.61 5.01 10.79
C PRO A 294 5.60 3.49 10.62
N GLN A 295 4.51 2.94 10.08
CA GLN A 295 4.38 1.51 9.82
C GLN A 295 5.34 1.03 8.73
N PHE A 296 5.53 1.83 7.67
CA PHE A 296 6.46 1.51 6.60
C PHE A 296 7.89 1.36 7.11
N PHE A 297 8.40 2.33 7.90
CA PHE A 297 9.77 2.25 8.42
C PHE A 297 9.94 1.15 9.48
N GLU A 298 8.91 0.85 10.27
CA GLU A 298 8.93 -0.30 11.18
C GLU A 298 9.09 -1.62 10.40
N LEU A 299 8.32 -1.79 9.31
CA LEU A 299 8.42 -2.96 8.44
C LEU A 299 9.79 -3.01 7.75
N ALA A 300 10.27 -1.88 7.24
CA ALA A 300 11.57 -1.77 6.58
C ALA A 300 12.71 -2.23 7.49
N LEU A 301 12.76 -1.75 8.73
CA LEU A 301 13.76 -2.16 9.71
C LEU A 301 13.70 -3.66 10.02
N LYS A 302 12.48 -4.21 10.18
CA LYS A 302 12.29 -5.66 10.40
C LYS A 302 12.82 -6.49 9.23
N VAL A 303 12.49 -6.08 7.99
CA VAL A 303 12.92 -6.79 6.77
C VAL A 303 14.45 -6.80 6.65
N VAL A 304 15.07 -5.64 6.80
CA VAL A 304 16.53 -5.51 6.67
C VAL A 304 17.26 -6.32 7.74
N ASN A 305 16.69 -6.47 8.93
CA ASN A 305 17.21 -7.32 10.00
C ASN A 305 16.77 -8.79 9.93
N GLY A 306 16.21 -9.23 8.79
CA GLY A 306 15.80 -10.63 8.58
C GLY A 306 14.65 -11.09 9.48
N LYS A 307 13.90 -10.17 10.07
CA LYS A 307 12.74 -10.51 10.91
C LYS A 307 11.51 -10.81 10.04
N PRO A 308 10.69 -11.78 10.41
CA PRO A 308 9.48 -12.09 9.65
C PRO A 308 8.45 -10.95 9.77
N ILE A 309 7.77 -10.65 8.66
CA ILE A 309 6.66 -9.69 8.59
C ILE A 309 5.46 -10.33 7.88
N PRO A 310 4.23 -9.87 8.15
CA PRO A 310 3.05 -10.32 7.40
C PRO A 310 3.16 -9.93 5.92
N LYS A 311 2.55 -10.75 5.04
CA LYS A 311 2.47 -10.44 3.60
C LYS A 311 1.60 -9.23 3.31
N TRP A 312 0.60 -8.98 4.14
CA TRP A 312 -0.26 -7.81 4.12
C TRP A 312 -0.40 -7.23 5.53
N VAL A 313 -0.23 -5.92 5.63
CA VAL A 313 -0.47 -5.11 6.83
C VAL A 313 -1.60 -4.13 6.50
N PRO A 314 -2.84 -4.41 6.93
CA PRO A 314 -3.97 -3.54 6.63
C PRO A 314 -3.92 -2.25 7.44
N SER A 315 -4.39 -1.15 6.83
CA SER A 315 -4.70 0.09 7.55
C SER A 315 -5.93 -0.09 8.43
N ILE A 316 -5.98 0.63 9.55
CA ILE A 316 -7.18 0.72 10.40
C ILE A 316 -7.96 1.95 9.93
N GLU A 317 -9.22 1.75 9.55
CA GLU A 317 -10.03 2.76 8.86
C GLU A 317 -11.46 2.78 9.38
N SER A 318 -12.04 3.98 9.41
CA SER A 318 -13.36 4.28 9.93
C SER A 318 -14.30 4.77 8.81
N ILE A 319 -15.55 5.03 9.18
CA ILE A 319 -16.53 5.72 8.34
C ILE A 319 -16.93 6.97 9.09
N PHE A 320 -17.09 8.08 8.36
CA PHE A 320 -17.46 9.37 8.96
C PHE A 320 -18.70 9.96 8.30
N PHE A 321 -19.54 10.56 9.14
CA PHE A 321 -20.77 11.22 8.76
C PHE A 321 -20.76 12.70 9.21
N PRO A 322 -21.69 13.53 8.68
CA PRO A 322 -21.74 14.97 9.04
C PRO A 322 -21.87 15.25 10.54
N GLU A 323 -22.57 14.41 11.29
CA GLU A 323 -22.77 14.56 12.73
C GLU A 323 -21.48 14.52 13.53
N ASP A 324 -20.49 13.73 13.10
CA ASP A 324 -19.20 13.56 13.77
C ASP A 324 -18.17 14.60 13.29
N ALA A 325 -18.42 15.24 12.15
CA ALA A 325 -17.40 15.98 11.41
C ALA A 325 -16.82 17.17 12.19
N SER A 326 -17.65 17.91 12.93
CA SER A 326 -17.20 19.06 13.70
C SER A 326 -16.32 18.70 14.89
N GLU A 327 -16.53 17.53 15.49
CA GLU A 327 -15.72 17.03 16.61
C GLU A 327 -14.37 16.48 16.11
N ILE A 328 -14.39 15.79 14.97
CA ILE A 328 -13.21 15.07 14.43
C ILE A 328 -12.27 16.01 13.68
N LEU A 329 -12.78 16.98 12.92
CA LEU A 329 -11.98 17.89 12.08
C LEU A 329 -10.75 18.49 12.79
N PRO A 330 -10.81 18.97 14.06
CA PRO A 330 -9.64 19.52 14.75
C PRO A 330 -8.49 18.52 14.92
N THR A 331 -8.77 17.23 14.92
CA THR A 331 -7.80 16.15 15.14
C THR A 331 -7.24 15.58 13.83
N ARG A 332 -7.88 15.88 12.67
CA ARG A 332 -7.42 15.38 11.36
C ARG A 332 -6.11 16.01 10.97
N LYS A 333 -5.14 15.16 10.59
CA LYS A 333 -3.79 15.57 10.16
C LYS A 333 -3.66 15.71 8.64
N TYR A 334 -4.71 15.36 7.90
CA TYR A 334 -4.73 15.39 6.43
C TYR A 334 -6.11 15.72 5.88
#